data_3380906d28a393a651c9d7e8cb8eb8c9
#
_entry.id   3380906d28a393a651c9d7e8cb8eb8c9
#
_cell.length_a   1.000
_cell.length_b   1.000
_cell.length_c   1.000
_cell.angle_alpha   90.00
_cell.angle_beta   90.00
_cell.angle_gamma   90.00
#
_symmetry.space_group_name_H-M   'P 1'
#
loop_
_entity.id
_entity.type
_entity.pdbx_description
1 polymer ?
#
loop_
_entity_poly.entity_id
_entity_poly.type
_entity_poly.pdbx_seq_one_letter_code
_entity_poly.pdbx_strand_id
1 'polypeptide(L)'
;MVKYVYDKKTESFVPKRPGLRDILLASLKYGVASLLVALLFYGVFALAFSTDREKDLERENRMLAEEYAGLSDRLDRLDDVVGNLQVRDREIYRDLFSADPPNYITEERDTLLSGAGDLESMREEDLVWDTYAVTKRAESAARQVTAWLAEIDTVLQRGEIVPTGVPSLVPVAGFSPLQTGASVGRKVNPFYKTVREHTGLDIVAPIGTPVRCSADGRVARVERSEKGRGNEVVVEHKGGYQTVYSHLDRIDVGVGQTVRQGARLGRVGQSGSCFAPCLHYEVLRDGRPQDPVNYFFAELDPATYRDMMIVALTTGQSLD
;
A
#
# COMPACT_ATOMS: atom_id res chain seq x y z
N MET A 1 28.67 -65.57 -31.70
CA MET A 1 28.77 -67.02 -31.98
C MET A 1 28.88 -67.18 -33.47
N VAL A 2 29.96 -67.81 -33.96
CA VAL A 2 30.11 -68.11 -35.38
C VAL A 2 29.25 -69.31 -35.72
N LYS A 3 28.29 -69.19 -36.66
CA LYS A 3 27.48 -70.29 -37.13
C LYS A 3 28.24 -71.11 -38.14
N TYR A 4 28.37 -72.41 -37.92
CA TYR A 4 29.00 -73.36 -38.83
C TYR A 4 27.93 -74.09 -39.63
N VAL A 5 28.17 -74.28 -40.94
CA VAL A 5 27.31 -75.10 -41.84
C VAL A 5 28.16 -76.23 -42.35
N TYR A 6 27.61 -77.51 -42.29
CA TYR A 6 28.25 -78.62 -42.82
C TYR A 6 28.28 -78.64 -44.36
N ASP A 7 29.45 -78.65 -44.94
CA ASP A 7 29.60 -78.69 -46.41
C ASP A 7 29.81 -80.18 -46.82
N LYS A 8 28.80 -80.70 -47.55
CA LYS A 8 28.84 -82.11 -48.07
C LYS A 8 29.92 -82.38 -49.06
N LYS A 9 30.56 -81.42 -49.67
CA LYS A 9 31.65 -81.61 -50.65
C LYS A 9 33.02 -81.71 -50.00
N THR A 10 33.22 -81.07 -48.87
CA THR A 10 34.51 -81.07 -48.17
C THR A 10 34.43 -81.86 -46.83
N GLU A 11 33.30 -82.51 -46.57
CA GLU A 11 32.99 -83.26 -45.33
C GLU A 11 33.40 -82.55 -44.04
N SER A 12 33.40 -81.23 -44.04
CA SER A 12 33.87 -80.43 -42.92
C SER A 12 32.87 -79.26 -42.57
N PHE A 13 32.92 -78.81 -41.32
CA PHE A 13 32.16 -77.67 -40.89
C PHE A 13 32.90 -76.37 -41.26
N VAL A 14 32.26 -75.63 -42.16
CA VAL A 14 32.81 -74.37 -42.66
C VAL A 14 32.03 -73.18 -41.98
N PRO A 15 32.74 -72.14 -41.56
CA PRO A 15 32.04 -71.00 -40.97
C PRO A 15 31.15 -70.35 -42.04
N LYS A 16 29.85 -70.20 -41.73
CA LYS A 16 28.90 -69.52 -42.59
C LYS A 16 29.25 -68.03 -42.69
N ARG A 17 29.68 -67.58 -43.85
CA ARG A 17 29.88 -66.15 -44.09
C ARG A 17 28.51 -65.47 -44.07
N PRO A 18 28.35 -64.37 -43.31
CA PRO A 18 27.04 -63.67 -43.27
C PRO A 18 26.71 -63.11 -44.65
N GLY A 19 25.51 -63.35 -45.11
CA GLY A 19 25.00 -62.75 -46.35
C GLY A 19 24.80 -61.24 -46.19
N LEU A 20 24.80 -60.52 -47.30
CA LEU A 20 24.52 -59.08 -47.31
C LEU A 20 23.25 -58.73 -46.51
N ARG A 21 22.24 -59.56 -46.57
CA ARG A 21 20.98 -59.38 -45.82
C ARG A 21 21.15 -59.49 -44.32
N ASP A 22 22.02 -60.43 -43.85
CA ASP A 22 22.29 -60.59 -42.41
C ASP A 22 23.14 -59.43 -41.85
N ILE A 23 24.03 -58.88 -42.65
CA ILE A 23 24.84 -57.68 -42.31
C ILE A 23 23.94 -56.46 -42.26
N LEU A 24 23.03 -56.27 -43.26
CA LEU A 24 22.09 -55.15 -43.26
C LEU A 24 21.11 -55.20 -42.10
N LEU A 25 20.56 -56.38 -41.77
CA LEU A 25 19.68 -56.52 -40.61
C LEU A 25 20.40 -56.33 -39.26
N ALA A 26 21.65 -56.74 -39.16
CA ALA A 26 22.47 -56.49 -37.98
C ALA A 26 22.79 -54.99 -37.85
N SER A 27 23.22 -54.34 -38.92
CA SER A 27 23.50 -52.88 -38.89
C SER A 27 22.23 -52.03 -38.61
N LEU A 28 21.08 -52.47 -39.15
CA LEU A 28 19.79 -51.81 -38.83
C LEU A 28 19.43 -51.95 -37.34
N LYS A 29 19.60 -53.17 -36.73
CA LYS A 29 19.35 -53.39 -35.31
C LYS A 29 20.25 -52.53 -34.42
N TYR A 30 21.53 -52.49 -34.72
CA TYR A 30 22.46 -51.64 -33.97
C TYR A 30 22.20 -50.15 -34.20
N GLY A 31 21.80 -49.75 -35.42
CA GLY A 31 21.38 -48.39 -35.71
C GLY A 31 20.13 -47.96 -34.89
N VAL A 32 19.12 -48.82 -34.85
CA VAL A 32 17.90 -48.53 -34.02
C VAL A 32 18.25 -48.52 -32.54
N ALA A 33 19.07 -49.46 -32.06
CA ALA A 33 19.50 -49.49 -30.66
C ALA A 33 20.28 -48.21 -30.28
N SER A 34 21.21 -47.77 -31.12
CA SER A 34 21.99 -46.55 -30.89
C SER A 34 21.10 -45.29 -30.91
N LEU A 35 20.08 -45.25 -31.79
CA LEU A 35 19.10 -44.13 -31.83
C LEU A 35 18.26 -44.07 -30.54
N LEU A 36 17.82 -45.23 -30.03
CA LEU A 36 17.05 -45.28 -28.77
C LEU A 36 17.90 -44.83 -27.56
N VAL A 37 19.17 -45.25 -27.52
CA VAL A 37 20.11 -44.79 -26.48
C VAL A 37 20.38 -43.30 -26.60
N ALA A 38 20.54 -42.75 -27.80
CA ALA A 38 20.75 -41.35 -28.02
C ALA A 38 19.51 -40.52 -27.60
N LEU A 39 18.30 -40.97 -27.92
CA LEU A 39 17.04 -40.33 -27.48
C LEU A 39 16.89 -40.35 -25.94
N LEU A 40 17.28 -41.48 -25.30
CA LEU A 40 17.24 -41.58 -23.85
C LEU A 40 18.24 -40.61 -23.20
N PHE A 41 19.46 -40.51 -23.73
CA PHE A 41 20.45 -39.54 -23.27
C PHE A 41 20.00 -38.11 -23.50
N TYR A 42 19.38 -37.80 -24.65
CA TYR A 42 18.83 -36.48 -24.94
C TYR A 42 17.68 -36.13 -23.98
N GLY A 43 16.80 -37.10 -23.67
CA GLY A 43 15.72 -36.89 -22.70
C GLY A 43 16.26 -36.61 -21.30
N VAL A 44 17.25 -37.40 -20.83
CA VAL A 44 17.89 -37.16 -19.54
C VAL A 44 18.65 -35.83 -19.52
N PHE A 45 19.31 -35.48 -20.60
CA PHE A 45 19.99 -34.17 -20.72
C PHE A 45 19.00 -33.01 -20.71
N ALA A 46 17.88 -33.11 -21.44
CA ALA A 46 16.84 -32.09 -21.46
C ALA A 46 16.14 -31.92 -20.09
N LEU A 47 16.04 -32.99 -19.29
CA LEU A 47 15.51 -32.93 -17.95
C LEU A 47 16.52 -32.42 -16.91
N ALA A 48 17.82 -32.65 -17.13
CA ALA A 48 18.86 -32.29 -16.19
C ALA A 48 19.45 -30.88 -16.40
N PHE A 49 19.37 -30.37 -17.61
CA PHE A 49 19.92 -29.07 -18.00
C PHE A 49 18.83 -28.18 -18.56
N SER A 50 18.38 -27.23 -17.73
CA SER A 50 17.51 -26.13 -18.22
C SER A 50 18.28 -25.26 -19.20
N THR A 51 17.64 -24.91 -20.30
CA THR A 51 18.22 -24.02 -21.31
C THR A 51 18.37 -22.59 -20.73
N ASP A 52 19.32 -21.81 -21.27
CA ASP A 52 19.49 -20.41 -20.82
C ASP A 52 18.21 -19.60 -20.94
N ARG A 53 17.39 -19.89 -21.97
CA ARG A 53 16.09 -19.27 -22.17
C ARG A 53 15.05 -19.65 -21.09
N GLU A 54 15.12 -20.87 -20.60
CA GLU A 54 14.25 -21.36 -19.50
C GLU A 54 14.61 -20.68 -18.17
N LYS A 55 15.90 -20.49 -17.91
CA LYS A 55 16.39 -19.74 -16.75
C LYS A 55 16.04 -18.26 -16.83
N ASP A 56 16.05 -17.66 -18.00
CA ASP A 56 15.67 -16.28 -18.20
C ASP A 56 14.15 -16.10 -17.99
N LEU A 57 13.32 -17.02 -18.52
CA LEU A 57 11.87 -17.03 -18.26
C LEU A 57 11.54 -17.27 -16.78
N GLU A 58 12.28 -18.16 -16.10
CA GLU A 58 12.10 -18.34 -14.65
C GLU A 58 12.47 -17.09 -13.86
N ARG A 59 13.50 -16.34 -14.29
CA ARG A 59 13.85 -15.05 -13.67
C ARG A 59 12.80 -13.99 -13.92
N GLU A 60 12.32 -13.88 -15.15
CA GLU A 60 11.24 -12.94 -15.50
C GLU A 60 9.97 -13.27 -14.73
N ASN A 61 9.57 -14.52 -14.66
CA ASN A 61 8.41 -14.96 -13.87
C ASN A 61 8.59 -14.69 -12.37
N ARG A 62 9.79 -14.85 -11.84
CA ARG A 62 10.06 -14.54 -10.43
C ARG A 62 9.98 -13.03 -10.17
N MET A 63 10.59 -12.21 -11.02
CA MET A 63 10.50 -10.75 -10.91
C MET A 63 9.07 -10.27 -11.07
N LEU A 64 8.31 -10.82 -12.03
CA LEU A 64 6.89 -10.53 -12.19
C LEU A 64 6.10 -10.94 -10.95
N ALA A 65 6.34 -12.11 -10.37
CA ALA A 65 5.64 -12.55 -9.15
C ALA A 65 5.94 -11.65 -7.94
N GLU A 66 7.18 -11.16 -7.80
CA GLU A 66 7.57 -10.22 -6.75
C GLU A 66 6.93 -8.83 -6.97
N GLU A 67 6.90 -8.33 -8.21
CA GLU A 67 6.20 -7.09 -8.55
C GLU A 67 4.69 -7.21 -8.38
N TYR A 68 4.09 -8.35 -8.74
CA TYR A 68 2.66 -8.62 -8.54
C TYR A 68 2.27 -8.62 -7.07
N ALA A 69 3.07 -9.26 -6.20
CA ALA A 69 2.84 -9.22 -4.76
C ALA A 69 2.88 -7.78 -4.22
N GLY A 70 3.84 -6.96 -4.71
CA GLY A 70 3.94 -5.54 -4.36
C GLY A 70 2.78 -4.69 -4.92
N LEU A 71 2.25 -5.04 -6.08
CA LEU A 71 1.12 -4.35 -6.70
C LEU A 71 -0.20 -4.67 -5.99
N SER A 72 -0.42 -5.93 -5.62
CA SER A 72 -1.59 -6.35 -4.84
C SER A 72 -1.66 -5.62 -3.50
N ASP A 73 -0.54 -5.56 -2.78
CA ASP A 73 -0.44 -4.83 -1.51
C ASP A 73 -0.72 -3.31 -1.65
N ARG A 74 -0.34 -2.72 -2.80
CA ARG A 74 -0.66 -1.31 -3.12
C ARG A 74 -2.13 -1.13 -3.50
N LEU A 75 -2.73 -2.08 -4.20
CA LEU A 75 -4.15 -2.05 -4.57
C LEU A 75 -5.04 -2.19 -3.34
N ASP A 76 -4.73 -3.12 -2.43
CA ASP A 76 -5.44 -3.29 -1.18
C ASP A 76 -5.39 -2.02 -0.32
N ARG A 77 -4.23 -1.37 -0.26
CA ARG A 77 -4.08 -0.07 0.44
C ARG A 77 -4.86 1.05 -0.24
N LEU A 78 -4.90 1.08 -1.57
CA LEU A 78 -5.72 2.06 -2.30
C LEU A 78 -7.21 1.83 -2.07
N ASP A 79 -7.66 0.57 -2.01
CA ASP A 79 -9.06 0.24 -1.71
C ASP A 79 -9.45 0.63 -0.29
N ASP A 80 -8.58 0.39 0.69
CA ASP A 80 -8.76 0.87 2.07
C ASP A 80 -8.85 2.40 2.13
N VAL A 81 -8.01 3.12 1.38
CA VAL A 81 -8.04 4.59 1.30
C VAL A 81 -9.34 5.08 0.69
N VAL A 82 -9.74 4.53 -0.45
CA VAL A 82 -10.97 4.90 -1.15
C VAL A 82 -12.18 4.55 -0.30
N GLY A 83 -12.19 3.39 0.35
CA GLY A 83 -13.24 2.98 1.27
C GLY A 83 -13.40 3.91 2.46
N ASN A 84 -12.31 4.28 3.08
CA ASN A 84 -12.30 5.24 4.19
C ASN A 84 -12.71 6.64 3.75
N LEU A 85 -12.28 7.10 2.57
CA LEU A 85 -12.72 8.38 2.01
C LEU A 85 -14.23 8.42 1.74
N GLN A 86 -14.81 7.32 1.25
CA GLN A 86 -16.26 7.24 0.98
C GLN A 86 -17.12 7.28 2.23
N VAL A 87 -16.75 6.50 3.27
CA VAL A 87 -17.47 6.50 4.56
C VAL A 87 -17.48 7.90 5.15
N ARG A 88 -16.39 8.57 5.02
CA ARG A 88 -16.13 9.86 5.55
C ARG A 88 -16.76 10.99 4.76
N ASP A 89 -16.75 10.93 3.44
CA ASP A 89 -17.49 11.84 2.59
C ASP A 89 -18.98 11.86 2.98
N ARG A 90 -19.55 10.69 3.26
CA ARG A 90 -20.91 10.57 3.78
C ARG A 90 -21.12 11.32 5.10
N GLU A 91 -20.19 11.19 6.03
CA GLU A 91 -20.30 11.84 7.34
C GLU A 91 -20.14 13.36 7.22
N ILE A 92 -19.13 13.82 6.46
CA ILE A 92 -18.90 15.24 6.22
C ILE A 92 -20.07 15.84 5.44
N TYR A 93 -20.57 15.15 4.41
CA TYR A 93 -21.70 15.63 3.62
C TYR A 93 -22.98 15.75 4.45
N ARG A 94 -23.26 14.76 5.31
CA ARG A 94 -24.39 14.83 6.26
C ARG A 94 -24.26 15.99 7.21
N ASP A 95 -23.08 16.24 7.73
CA ASP A 95 -22.83 17.28 8.71
C ASP A 95 -22.86 18.68 8.11
N LEU A 96 -22.42 18.84 6.86
CA LEU A 96 -22.40 20.12 6.17
C LEU A 96 -23.74 20.48 5.53
N PHE A 97 -24.39 19.52 4.90
CA PHE A 97 -25.59 19.75 4.11
C PHE A 97 -26.87 19.21 4.74
N SER A 98 -26.78 18.53 5.90
CA SER A 98 -27.90 17.83 6.54
C SER A 98 -28.69 16.92 5.57
N ALA A 99 -28.00 16.38 4.57
CA ALA A 99 -28.53 15.54 3.52
C ALA A 99 -27.62 14.33 3.27
N ASP A 100 -28.18 13.23 2.74
CA ASP A 100 -27.36 12.11 2.31
C ASP A 100 -26.67 12.44 0.97
N PRO A 101 -25.37 12.08 0.82
CA PRO A 101 -24.64 12.29 -0.43
C PRO A 101 -25.27 11.47 -1.55
N PRO A 102 -25.25 11.97 -2.78
CA PRO A 102 -25.72 11.21 -3.92
C PRO A 102 -24.89 9.93 -4.11
N ASN A 103 -25.57 8.82 -4.39
CA ASN A 103 -24.93 7.49 -4.57
C ASN A 103 -24.23 7.41 -5.93
N TYR A 104 -22.97 7.83 -6.02
CA TYR A 104 -22.25 7.80 -7.30
C TYR A 104 -21.43 6.52 -7.55
N ILE A 105 -21.23 5.60 -6.56
CA ILE A 105 -20.16 4.60 -6.67
C ILE A 105 -20.54 3.17 -6.20
N THR A 106 -21.79 2.90 -5.82
CA THR A 106 -22.13 1.63 -5.15
C THR A 106 -22.31 0.41 -6.06
N GLU A 107 -22.56 0.58 -7.36
CA GLU A 107 -22.82 -0.57 -8.25
C GLU A 107 -21.57 -1.14 -8.95
N GLU A 108 -20.49 -0.37 -9.09
CA GLU A 108 -19.26 -0.85 -9.76
C GLU A 108 -18.22 -1.48 -8.81
N ARG A 109 -18.34 -1.27 -7.49
CA ARG A 109 -17.37 -1.76 -6.51
C ARG A 109 -17.39 -3.29 -6.33
N ASP A 110 -18.60 -3.88 -6.28
CA ASP A 110 -18.74 -5.32 -6.09
C ASP A 110 -18.25 -6.14 -7.30
N THR A 111 -18.23 -5.51 -8.48
CA THR A 111 -17.69 -6.16 -9.69
C THR A 111 -16.17 -6.06 -9.84
N LEU A 112 -15.52 -5.11 -9.17
CA LEU A 112 -14.06 -4.96 -9.21
C LEU A 112 -13.33 -5.96 -8.31
N LEU A 113 -13.92 -6.29 -7.15
CA LEU A 113 -13.32 -7.17 -6.15
C LEU A 113 -13.79 -8.62 -6.26
N SER A 114 -14.96 -8.87 -6.84
CA SER A 114 -15.48 -10.24 -7.02
C SER A 114 -14.70 -11.07 -8.04
N GLY A 115 -13.90 -10.44 -8.90
CA GLY A 115 -13.01 -11.13 -9.86
C GLY A 115 -11.66 -11.59 -9.28
N ALA A 116 -11.25 -11.08 -8.11
CA ALA A 116 -9.94 -11.38 -7.53
C ALA A 116 -9.83 -12.81 -6.94
N GLY A 117 -10.94 -13.51 -6.74
CA GLY A 117 -10.98 -14.87 -6.17
C GLY A 117 -10.52 -16.01 -7.07
N ASP A 118 -10.35 -15.79 -8.36
CA ASP A 118 -10.12 -16.85 -9.35
C ASP A 118 -8.79 -16.72 -10.14
N LEU A 119 -7.84 -15.94 -9.59
CA LEU A 119 -6.56 -15.65 -10.25
C LEU A 119 -5.72 -16.91 -10.55
N GLU A 120 -5.84 -17.97 -9.73
CA GLU A 120 -5.12 -19.24 -9.94
C GLU A 120 -5.66 -20.04 -11.16
N SER A 121 -6.87 -19.75 -11.63
CA SER A 121 -7.50 -20.46 -12.75
C SER A 121 -7.45 -19.69 -14.08
N MET A 122 -7.03 -18.43 -14.06
CA MET A 122 -6.95 -17.58 -15.27
C MET A 122 -5.75 -17.92 -16.14
N ARG A 123 -5.93 -17.84 -17.48
CA ARG A 123 -4.82 -17.91 -18.42
C ARG A 123 -3.99 -16.62 -18.35
N GLU A 124 -2.68 -16.74 -18.58
CA GLU A 124 -1.74 -15.61 -18.51
C GLU A 124 -2.18 -14.40 -19.36
N GLU A 125 -2.77 -14.62 -20.53
CA GLU A 125 -3.26 -13.55 -21.40
C GLU A 125 -4.50 -12.84 -20.81
N ASP A 126 -5.39 -13.56 -20.18
CA ASP A 126 -6.59 -13.02 -19.54
C ASP A 126 -6.21 -12.23 -18.28
N LEU A 127 -5.20 -12.71 -17.54
CA LEU A 127 -4.65 -12.04 -16.37
C LEU A 127 -4.04 -10.67 -16.71
N VAL A 128 -3.28 -10.57 -17.79
CA VAL A 128 -2.67 -9.31 -18.26
C VAL A 128 -3.75 -8.30 -18.65
N TRP A 129 -4.79 -8.76 -19.38
CA TRP A 129 -5.89 -7.88 -19.78
C TRP A 129 -6.73 -7.42 -18.59
N ASP A 130 -6.97 -8.29 -17.63
CA ASP A 130 -7.75 -7.96 -16.43
C ASP A 130 -6.97 -6.98 -15.54
N THR A 131 -5.67 -7.22 -15.33
CA THR A 131 -4.78 -6.31 -14.61
C THR A 131 -4.71 -4.93 -15.27
N TYR A 132 -4.62 -4.87 -16.60
CA TYR A 132 -4.64 -3.62 -17.35
C TYR A 132 -5.99 -2.89 -17.19
N ALA A 133 -7.11 -3.63 -17.23
CA ALA A 133 -8.44 -3.07 -17.05
C ALA A 133 -8.63 -2.51 -15.63
N VAL A 134 -8.20 -3.24 -14.59
CA VAL A 134 -8.22 -2.81 -13.19
C VAL A 134 -7.36 -1.57 -12.98
N THR A 135 -6.14 -1.56 -13.51
CA THR A 135 -5.23 -0.40 -13.42
C THR A 135 -5.83 0.83 -14.07
N LYS A 136 -6.42 0.70 -15.26
CA LYS A 136 -7.10 1.80 -15.95
C LYS A 136 -8.32 2.34 -15.21
N ARG A 137 -9.09 1.44 -14.56
CA ARG A 137 -10.24 1.83 -13.73
C ARG A 137 -9.77 2.56 -12.48
N ALA A 138 -8.73 2.07 -11.79
CA ALA A 138 -8.13 2.72 -10.64
C ALA A 138 -7.58 4.12 -11.00
N GLU A 139 -6.90 4.27 -12.14
CA GLU A 139 -6.47 5.59 -12.65
C GLU A 139 -7.64 6.53 -12.96
N SER A 140 -8.73 5.99 -13.50
CA SER A 140 -9.95 6.77 -13.79
C SER A 140 -10.62 7.25 -12.50
N ALA A 141 -10.76 6.35 -11.52
CA ALA A 141 -11.29 6.67 -10.21
C ALA A 141 -10.42 7.71 -9.48
N ALA A 142 -9.10 7.55 -9.50
CA ALA A 142 -8.18 8.53 -8.93
C ALA A 142 -8.30 9.92 -9.60
N ARG A 143 -8.46 9.98 -10.92
CA ARG A 143 -8.69 11.24 -11.64
C ARG A 143 -10.04 11.88 -11.27
N GLN A 144 -11.10 11.08 -11.11
CA GLN A 144 -12.40 11.58 -10.67
C GLN A 144 -12.36 12.15 -9.25
N VAL A 145 -11.71 11.44 -8.33
CA VAL A 145 -11.50 11.92 -6.95
C VAL A 145 -10.71 13.23 -6.95
N THR A 146 -9.64 13.31 -7.74
CA THR A 146 -8.83 14.54 -7.86
C THR A 146 -9.64 15.71 -8.41
N ALA A 147 -10.46 15.48 -9.45
CA ALA A 147 -11.32 16.51 -10.02
C ALA A 147 -12.39 16.99 -9.01
N TRP A 148 -12.96 16.07 -8.27
CA TRP A 148 -13.96 16.35 -7.25
C TRP A 148 -13.36 17.11 -6.05
N LEU A 149 -12.16 16.72 -5.57
CA LEU A 149 -11.45 17.48 -4.54
C LEU A 149 -11.13 18.92 -4.99
N ALA A 150 -10.79 19.13 -6.27
CA ALA A 150 -10.58 20.45 -6.82
C ALA A 150 -11.87 21.29 -6.87
N GLU A 151 -13.03 20.65 -7.09
CA GLU A 151 -14.34 21.32 -7.04
C GLU A 151 -14.70 21.73 -5.60
N ILE A 152 -14.48 20.83 -4.63
CA ILE A 152 -14.66 21.14 -3.19
C ILE A 152 -13.76 22.30 -2.79
N ASP A 153 -12.47 22.28 -3.16
CA ASP A 153 -11.55 23.38 -2.88
C ASP A 153 -12.07 24.72 -3.45
N THR A 154 -12.62 24.69 -4.66
CA THR A 154 -13.23 25.88 -5.28
C THR A 154 -14.43 26.40 -4.47
N VAL A 155 -15.26 25.51 -3.93
CA VAL A 155 -16.43 25.88 -3.08
C VAL A 155 -15.95 26.44 -1.74
N LEU A 156 -14.93 25.84 -1.13
CA LEU A 156 -14.34 26.30 0.13
C LEU A 156 -13.65 27.65 -0.01
N GLN A 157 -12.93 27.89 -1.12
CA GLN A 157 -12.28 29.18 -1.40
C GLN A 157 -13.27 30.31 -1.64
N ARG A 158 -14.51 30.03 -2.10
CA ARG A 158 -15.57 31.01 -2.21
C ARG A 158 -16.13 31.48 -0.86
N GLY A 159 -15.69 30.87 0.24
CA GLY A 159 -16.09 31.27 1.60
C GLY A 159 -17.54 30.96 1.96
N GLU A 160 -18.23 30.19 1.14
CA GLU A 160 -19.66 29.93 1.31
C GLU A 160 -19.97 28.87 2.39
N ILE A 161 -19.02 27.97 2.72
CA ILE A 161 -19.27 26.95 3.74
C ILE A 161 -17.93 26.52 4.39
N VAL A 162 -17.42 27.29 5.35
CA VAL A 162 -16.50 26.71 6.35
C VAL A 162 -17.27 26.58 7.65
N PRO A 163 -17.63 25.35 8.08
CA PRO A 163 -18.24 25.18 9.38
C PRO A 163 -17.21 25.64 10.43
N THR A 164 -17.52 26.73 11.11
CA THR A 164 -16.71 27.22 12.21
C THR A 164 -16.66 26.14 13.27
N GLY A 165 -15.53 25.44 13.40
CA GLY A 165 -15.34 24.38 14.40
C GLY A 165 -14.77 23.06 13.87
N VAL A 166 -14.81 22.82 12.55
CA VAL A 166 -14.13 21.66 11.96
C VAL A 166 -12.62 21.91 11.94
N PRO A 167 -11.78 21.02 12.47
CA PRO A 167 -10.32 21.22 12.59
C PRO A 167 -9.60 20.98 11.24
N SER A 168 -9.80 21.87 10.28
CA SER A 168 -9.37 21.73 8.89
C SER A 168 -7.98 22.30 8.59
N LEU A 169 -7.39 23.05 9.51
CA LEU A 169 -6.08 23.65 9.36
C LEU A 169 -4.98 22.67 9.82
N VAL A 170 -3.94 22.47 8.99
CA VAL A 170 -2.75 21.69 9.40
C VAL A 170 -2.07 22.40 10.58
N PRO A 171 -1.83 21.69 11.70
CA PRO A 171 -1.38 22.33 12.94
C PRO A 171 0.07 22.84 12.90
N VAL A 172 0.86 22.45 11.90
CA VAL A 172 2.26 22.87 11.75
C VAL A 172 2.37 23.88 10.60
N ALA A 173 2.96 25.03 10.87
CA ALA A 173 3.17 26.04 9.86
C ALA A 173 4.20 25.62 8.82
N GLY A 174 3.90 25.83 7.53
CA GLY A 174 4.80 25.47 6.43
C GLY A 174 4.92 23.93 6.23
N PHE A 175 3.88 23.21 6.48
CA PHE A 175 3.80 21.75 6.32
C PHE A 175 4.18 21.30 4.91
N SER A 176 4.88 20.17 4.84
CA SER A 176 5.20 19.44 3.61
C SER A 176 4.80 17.97 3.79
N PRO A 177 4.33 17.26 2.75
CA PRO A 177 3.98 15.84 2.82
C PRO A 177 5.10 14.95 3.39
N LEU A 178 6.36 15.32 3.18
CA LEU A 178 7.52 14.60 3.73
C LEU A 178 7.63 14.67 5.25
N GLN A 179 6.90 15.57 5.89
CA GLN A 179 6.82 15.68 7.35
C GLN A 179 5.75 14.76 7.96
N THR A 180 4.97 14.08 7.14
CA THR A 180 3.94 13.16 7.58
C THR A 180 4.58 11.90 8.17
N GLY A 181 4.23 11.59 9.42
CA GLY A 181 4.57 10.33 10.07
C GLY A 181 3.41 9.34 10.03
N ALA A 182 3.31 8.53 11.09
CA ALA A 182 2.23 7.57 11.23
C ALA A 182 0.89 8.25 11.47
N SER A 183 -0.16 7.74 10.85
CA SER A 183 -1.55 8.10 11.11
C SER A 183 -2.21 7.09 12.06
N VAL A 184 -3.51 7.26 12.30
CA VAL A 184 -4.32 6.40 13.17
C VAL A 184 -4.28 4.93 12.74
N GLY A 185 -4.30 4.02 13.71
CA GLY A 185 -4.35 2.58 13.50
C GLY A 185 -3.23 1.81 14.19
N ARG A 186 -3.12 0.53 13.86
CA ARG A 186 -2.12 -0.35 14.49
C ARG A 186 -0.72 -0.04 13.97
N LYS A 187 0.13 0.51 14.80
CA LYS A 187 1.51 0.92 14.48
C LYS A 187 2.51 0.24 15.42
N VAL A 188 3.73 0.09 14.96
CA VAL A 188 4.83 -0.41 15.81
C VAL A 188 5.34 0.73 16.67
N ASN A 189 5.26 0.57 17.99
CA ASN A 189 5.84 1.54 18.93
C ASN A 189 7.38 1.47 18.86
N PRO A 190 8.09 2.59 18.72
CA PRO A 190 9.54 2.62 18.51
C PRO A 190 10.34 2.16 19.73
N PHE A 191 9.82 2.36 20.95
CA PHE A 191 10.50 2.02 22.20
C PHE A 191 10.33 0.56 22.57
N TYR A 192 9.09 0.06 22.54
CA TYR A 192 8.74 -1.29 23.01
C TYR A 192 8.76 -2.34 21.91
N LYS A 193 8.84 -1.94 20.63
CA LYS A 193 8.77 -2.82 19.46
C LYS A 193 7.51 -3.68 19.42
N THR A 194 6.45 -3.22 20.06
CA THR A 194 5.14 -3.86 20.09
C THR A 194 4.16 -3.09 19.23
N VAL A 195 3.20 -3.80 18.66
CA VAL A 195 2.12 -3.17 17.91
C VAL A 195 1.13 -2.57 18.91
N ARG A 196 0.85 -1.29 18.75
CA ARG A 196 -0.12 -0.53 19.55
C ARG A 196 -1.08 0.24 18.66
N GLU A 197 -2.21 0.61 19.20
CA GLU A 197 -3.15 1.53 18.57
C GLU A 197 -2.59 2.94 18.68
N HIS A 198 -2.38 3.58 17.54
CA HIS A 198 -1.95 4.97 17.41
C HIS A 198 -3.20 5.82 17.16
N THR A 199 -3.42 6.86 17.96
CA THR A 199 -4.69 7.59 18.04
C THR A 199 -4.69 8.91 17.30
N GLY A 200 -3.56 9.28 16.68
CA GLY A 200 -3.38 10.56 16.01
C GLY A 200 -2.50 10.49 14.76
N LEU A 201 -2.03 11.64 14.37
CA LEU A 201 -1.06 11.84 13.30
C LEU A 201 0.24 12.39 13.87
N ASP A 202 1.35 11.75 13.61
CA ASP A 202 2.67 12.28 13.90
C ASP A 202 3.13 13.21 12.77
N ILE A 203 3.50 14.43 13.11
CA ILE A 203 4.06 15.40 12.15
C ILE A 203 5.51 15.70 12.56
N VAL A 204 6.47 15.28 11.74
CA VAL A 204 7.89 15.53 11.97
C VAL A 204 8.21 16.98 11.65
N ALA A 205 8.71 17.71 12.62
CA ALA A 205 9.11 19.09 12.40
C ALA A 205 10.25 19.48 13.37
N PRO A 206 11.12 20.43 13.00
CA PRO A 206 12.17 20.92 13.88
C PRO A 206 11.62 21.48 15.19
N ILE A 207 12.35 21.27 16.29
CA ILE A 207 12.03 21.88 17.59
C ILE A 207 11.90 23.41 17.40
N GLY A 208 10.86 23.97 18.02
CA GLY A 208 10.58 25.40 17.93
C GLY A 208 9.67 25.81 16.77
N THR A 209 9.32 24.90 15.86
CA THR A 209 8.34 25.16 14.78
C THR A 209 7.01 25.58 15.40
N PRO A 210 6.35 26.66 14.93
CA PRO A 210 5.07 27.09 15.47
C PRO A 210 3.97 26.04 15.27
N VAL A 211 3.25 25.75 16.36
CA VAL A 211 2.03 24.92 16.36
C VAL A 211 0.81 25.84 16.40
N ARG A 212 -0.13 25.63 15.48
CA ARG A 212 -1.32 26.44 15.26
C ARG A 212 -2.58 25.69 15.65
N CYS A 213 -3.59 26.41 16.07
CA CYS A 213 -4.91 25.86 16.32
C CYS A 213 -5.62 25.51 15.00
N SER A 214 -6.16 24.29 14.90
CA SER A 214 -6.75 23.78 13.66
C SER A 214 -8.15 24.31 13.36
N ALA A 215 -8.86 24.84 14.39
CA ALA A 215 -10.17 25.47 14.27
C ALA A 215 -10.40 26.48 15.39
N ASP A 216 -11.45 27.30 15.28
CA ASP A 216 -11.89 28.16 16.37
C ASP A 216 -12.32 27.33 17.58
N GLY A 217 -11.89 27.70 18.80
CA GLY A 217 -12.21 26.92 19.98
C GLY A 217 -11.81 27.58 21.29
N ARG A 218 -11.84 26.76 22.35
CA ARG A 218 -11.43 27.15 23.70
C ARG A 218 -10.47 26.11 24.25
N VAL A 219 -9.37 26.54 24.84
CA VAL A 219 -8.41 25.65 25.48
C VAL A 219 -9.07 24.99 26.70
N ALA A 220 -9.30 23.67 26.61
CA ALA A 220 -9.93 22.87 27.66
C ALA A 220 -8.92 22.41 28.69
N ARG A 221 -7.71 22.01 28.25
CA ARG A 221 -6.67 21.46 29.13
C ARG A 221 -5.29 21.86 28.66
N VAL A 222 -4.41 22.10 29.60
CA VAL A 222 -2.96 22.27 29.38
C VAL A 222 -2.25 21.38 30.39
N GLU A 223 -1.41 20.50 29.91
CA GLU A 223 -0.59 19.61 30.73
C GLU A 223 0.89 19.81 30.44
N ARG A 224 1.71 19.72 31.48
CA ARG A 224 3.17 19.76 31.34
C ARG A 224 3.74 18.52 32.01
N SER A 225 4.40 17.69 31.23
CA SER A 225 4.94 16.41 31.68
C SER A 225 6.22 16.06 30.91
N GLU A 226 7.11 15.37 31.56
CA GLU A 226 8.28 14.76 30.90
C GLU A 226 8.06 13.29 30.54
N LYS A 227 6.84 12.76 30.74
CA LYS A 227 6.48 11.37 30.48
C LYS A 227 5.28 11.28 29.54
N GLY A 228 5.12 10.13 28.90
CA GLY A 228 3.99 9.86 28.03
C GLY A 228 3.88 10.89 26.90
N ARG A 229 2.75 11.57 26.78
CA ARG A 229 2.49 12.59 25.74
C ARG A 229 3.23 13.91 25.92
N GLY A 230 4.00 14.04 27.00
CA GLY A 230 4.79 15.25 27.26
C GLY A 230 3.92 16.48 27.54
N ASN A 231 4.37 17.65 27.05
CA ASN A 231 3.60 18.87 27.12
C ASN A 231 2.45 18.85 26.12
N GLU A 232 1.23 19.03 26.60
CA GLU A 232 0.01 18.83 25.83
C GLU A 232 -0.96 20.01 25.97
N VAL A 233 -1.62 20.34 24.89
CA VAL A 233 -2.76 21.27 24.82
C VAL A 233 -3.94 20.56 24.22
N VAL A 234 -5.11 20.67 24.85
CA VAL A 234 -6.39 20.20 24.31
C VAL A 234 -7.28 21.42 24.07
N VAL A 235 -7.83 21.49 22.87
CA VAL A 235 -8.77 22.56 22.47
C VAL A 235 -10.11 21.92 22.13
N GLU A 236 -11.17 22.47 22.72
CA GLU A 236 -12.55 22.13 22.39
C GLU A 236 -13.08 23.09 21.31
N HIS A 237 -13.74 22.50 20.32
CA HIS A 237 -14.33 23.21 19.19
C HIS A 237 -15.85 23.02 19.13
N LYS A 238 -16.52 23.74 18.25
CA LYS A 238 -17.95 23.53 18.00
C LYS A 238 -18.18 22.17 17.31
N GLY A 239 -19.39 21.64 17.41
CA GLY A 239 -19.78 20.39 16.75
C GLY A 239 -19.22 19.12 17.40
N GLY A 240 -18.86 19.18 18.71
CA GLY A 240 -18.33 18.02 19.44
C GLY A 240 -16.87 17.66 19.11
N TYR A 241 -16.17 18.54 18.39
CA TYR A 241 -14.76 18.31 18.06
C TYR A 241 -13.85 18.73 19.21
N GLN A 242 -12.77 17.94 19.39
CA GLN A 242 -11.63 18.28 20.23
C GLN A 242 -10.35 18.00 19.44
N THR A 243 -9.32 18.81 19.65
CA THR A 243 -7.98 18.57 19.11
C THR A 243 -6.96 18.52 20.23
N VAL A 244 -6.00 17.60 20.09
CA VAL A 244 -4.91 17.38 21.03
C VAL A 244 -3.59 17.65 20.33
N TYR A 245 -2.72 18.40 21.01
CA TYR A 245 -1.39 18.78 20.52
C TYR A 245 -0.37 18.36 21.56
N SER A 246 0.41 17.32 21.30
CA SER A 246 1.33 16.70 22.26
C SER A 246 2.80 16.85 21.85
N HIS A 247 3.71 16.51 22.78
CA HIS A 247 5.17 16.61 22.66
C HIS A 247 5.71 18.03 22.45
N LEU A 248 4.96 19.03 22.90
CA LEU A 248 5.35 20.44 22.73
C LEU A 248 6.60 20.78 23.55
N ASP A 249 7.47 21.63 22.99
CA ASP A 249 8.57 22.25 23.70
C ASP A 249 8.05 23.38 24.61
N ARG A 250 7.21 24.24 24.03
CA ARG A 250 6.63 25.39 24.71
C ARG A 250 5.14 25.53 24.44
N ILE A 251 4.39 25.87 25.48
CA ILE A 251 2.97 26.20 25.42
C ILE A 251 2.80 27.69 25.62
N ASP A 252 2.14 28.35 24.67
CA ASP A 252 1.92 29.81 24.65
C ASP A 252 0.48 30.20 25.07
N VAL A 253 -0.38 29.25 25.46
CA VAL A 253 -1.78 29.46 25.82
C VAL A 253 -2.12 28.91 27.21
N GLY A 254 -3.21 29.40 27.80
CA GLY A 254 -3.70 28.96 29.10
C GLY A 254 -5.09 28.32 29.01
N VAL A 255 -5.43 27.52 30.04
CA VAL A 255 -6.76 26.89 30.16
C VAL A 255 -7.84 27.97 30.18
N GLY A 256 -8.93 27.72 29.44
CA GLY A 256 -10.06 28.63 29.33
C GLY A 256 -9.88 29.72 28.29
N GLN A 257 -8.70 29.90 27.70
CA GLN A 257 -8.43 30.87 26.65
C GLN A 257 -9.19 30.53 25.37
N THR A 258 -9.89 31.52 24.79
CA THR A 258 -10.48 31.41 23.45
C THR A 258 -9.38 31.60 22.40
N VAL A 259 -9.33 30.69 21.45
CA VAL A 259 -8.35 30.69 20.34
C VAL A 259 -9.07 30.64 19.01
N ARG A 260 -8.56 31.35 18.02
CA ARG A 260 -9.06 31.29 16.65
C ARG A 260 -8.25 30.28 15.85
N GLN A 261 -8.82 29.79 14.78
CA GLN A 261 -8.12 29.01 13.79
C GLN A 261 -6.83 29.74 13.35
N GLY A 262 -5.72 29.03 13.27
CA GLY A 262 -4.40 29.58 12.96
C GLY A 262 -3.69 30.27 14.12
N ALA A 263 -4.34 30.50 15.28
CA ALA A 263 -3.70 31.06 16.46
C ALA A 263 -2.59 30.12 16.97
N ARG A 264 -1.44 30.72 17.37
CA ARG A 264 -0.34 29.93 17.90
C ARG A 264 -0.67 29.38 19.29
N LEU A 265 -0.58 28.05 19.44
CA LEU A 265 -0.77 27.36 20.70
C LEU A 265 0.54 27.08 21.44
N GLY A 266 1.63 26.90 20.69
CA GLY A 266 2.91 26.53 21.24
C GLY A 266 3.95 26.29 20.13
N ARG A 267 4.92 25.44 20.44
CA ARG A 267 6.00 25.07 19.53
C ARG A 267 6.23 23.57 19.58
N VAL A 268 6.57 22.99 18.41
CA VAL A 268 6.98 21.59 18.30
C VAL A 268 8.19 21.32 19.20
N GLY A 269 8.17 20.20 19.87
CA GLY A 269 9.23 19.77 20.78
C GLY A 269 9.56 18.29 20.66
N GLN A 270 10.04 17.75 21.77
CA GLN A 270 10.32 16.33 21.98
C GLN A 270 10.08 15.99 23.46
N SER A 271 9.11 16.63 24.10
CA SER A 271 8.77 16.34 25.48
C SER A 271 8.04 15.01 25.60
N GLY A 272 8.19 14.33 26.75
CA GLY A 272 7.60 13.03 26.98
C GLY A 272 8.30 11.89 26.24
N SER A 273 7.55 10.91 25.79
CA SER A 273 8.06 9.70 25.13
C SER A 273 7.95 9.84 23.60
N CYS A 274 8.72 10.73 23.01
CA CYS A 274 8.80 10.90 21.55
C CYS A 274 10.21 10.55 21.03
N PHE A 275 10.28 9.69 20.02
CA PHE A 275 11.56 9.19 19.46
C PHE A 275 12.34 10.28 18.70
N ALA A 276 11.65 11.19 18.05
CA ALA A 276 12.20 12.29 17.29
C ALA A 276 11.37 13.57 17.49
N PRO A 277 11.90 14.77 17.24
CA PRO A 277 11.11 15.99 17.29
C PRO A 277 9.87 15.89 16.40
N CYS A 278 8.70 15.96 17.02
CA CYS A 278 7.41 15.80 16.35
C CYS A 278 6.28 16.51 17.08
N LEU A 279 5.21 16.75 16.38
CA LEU A 279 3.90 17.02 16.94
C LEU A 279 3.05 15.78 16.80
N HIS A 280 2.60 15.17 17.90
CA HIS A 280 1.52 14.22 17.88
C HIS A 280 0.21 14.99 17.94
N TYR A 281 -0.64 14.83 16.91
CA TYR A 281 -1.86 15.57 16.73
C TYR A 281 -3.06 14.63 16.62
N GLU A 282 -4.07 14.86 17.49
CA GLU A 282 -5.30 14.08 17.45
C GLU A 282 -6.50 14.97 17.13
N VAL A 283 -7.45 14.39 16.41
CA VAL A 283 -8.80 14.91 16.27
C VAL A 283 -9.76 13.92 16.93
N LEU A 284 -10.57 14.40 17.84
CA LEU A 284 -11.63 13.61 18.44
C LEU A 284 -12.98 14.22 18.05
N ARG A 285 -13.98 13.38 17.82
CA ARG A 285 -15.37 13.78 17.67
C ARG A 285 -16.21 13.00 18.67
N ASP A 286 -16.93 13.70 19.52
CA ASP A 286 -17.71 13.11 20.64
C ASP A 286 -16.89 12.11 21.48
N GLY A 287 -15.62 12.46 21.73
CA GLY A 287 -14.67 11.65 22.50
C GLY A 287 -14.06 10.45 21.76
N ARG A 288 -14.38 10.24 20.47
CA ARG A 288 -13.82 9.15 19.65
C ARG A 288 -12.71 9.68 18.76
N PRO A 289 -11.54 9.05 18.75
CA PRO A 289 -10.45 9.42 17.82
C PRO A 289 -10.90 9.31 16.36
N GLN A 290 -10.54 10.31 15.60
CA GLN A 290 -10.71 10.38 14.16
C GLN A 290 -9.33 10.51 13.51
N ASP A 291 -9.17 10.03 12.28
CA ASP A 291 -7.89 10.21 11.59
C ASP A 291 -7.72 11.68 11.15
N PRO A 292 -6.71 12.40 11.68
CA PRO A 292 -6.51 13.82 11.38
C PRO A 292 -6.25 14.13 9.91
N VAL A 293 -5.57 13.22 9.20
CA VAL A 293 -5.25 13.34 7.78
C VAL A 293 -6.47 13.74 6.96
N ASN A 294 -7.56 13.29 7.36
CA ASN A 294 -8.84 13.42 6.72
C ASN A 294 -9.47 14.82 6.83
N TYR A 295 -8.98 15.69 7.67
CA TYR A 295 -9.53 17.02 7.89
C TYR A 295 -8.76 18.12 7.13
N PHE A 296 -7.58 17.82 6.58
CA PHE A 296 -6.69 18.84 5.97
C PHE A 296 -6.98 19.17 4.50
N PHE A 297 -8.04 18.60 3.94
CA PHE A 297 -8.45 18.84 2.56
C PHE A 297 -8.75 20.31 2.23
N ALA A 298 -9.09 21.12 3.23
CA ALA A 298 -9.42 22.52 3.05
C ALA A 298 -8.19 23.44 2.93
N GLU A 299 -7.02 23.02 3.45
CA GLU A 299 -5.78 23.81 3.41
C GLU A 299 -4.82 23.32 2.33
N LEU A 300 -4.78 22.02 2.09
CA LEU A 300 -3.81 21.40 1.19
C LEU A 300 -4.38 21.31 -0.23
N ASP A 301 -3.54 21.61 -1.22
CA ASP A 301 -3.89 21.32 -2.61
C ASP A 301 -4.01 19.80 -2.83
N PRO A 302 -4.76 19.37 -3.86
CA PRO A 302 -5.05 17.94 -4.06
C PRO A 302 -3.83 17.04 -4.21
N ALA A 303 -2.72 17.55 -4.78
CA ALA A 303 -1.49 16.78 -4.95
C ALA A 303 -0.78 16.59 -3.62
N THR A 304 -0.60 17.67 -2.87
CA THR A 304 -0.02 17.67 -1.52
C THR A 304 -0.84 16.79 -0.57
N TYR A 305 -2.18 16.88 -0.64
CA TYR A 305 -3.08 16.04 0.16
C TYR A 305 -2.92 14.56 -0.16
N ARG A 306 -2.92 14.19 -1.45
CA ARG A 306 -2.69 12.81 -1.88
C ARG A 306 -1.36 12.27 -1.39
N ASP A 307 -0.27 13.04 -1.55
CA ASP A 307 1.07 12.61 -1.16
C ASP A 307 1.17 12.41 0.35
N MET A 308 0.55 13.30 1.14
CA MET A 308 0.40 13.14 2.58
C MET A 308 -0.36 11.86 2.94
N MET A 309 -1.50 11.58 2.29
CA MET A 309 -2.29 10.37 2.51
C MET A 309 -1.47 9.10 2.28
N ILE A 310 -0.74 9.04 1.17
CA ILE A 310 0.11 7.89 0.84
C ILE A 310 1.15 7.65 1.95
N VAL A 311 1.85 8.70 2.38
CA VAL A 311 2.87 8.57 3.43
C VAL A 311 2.24 8.14 4.76
N ALA A 312 1.14 8.76 5.19
CA ALA A 312 0.46 8.45 6.44
C ALA A 312 0.00 6.98 6.53
N LEU A 313 -0.53 6.45 5.43
CA LEU A 313 -1.02 5.08 5.35
C LEU A 313 0.12 4.05 5.27
N THR A 314 1.21 4.38 4.57
CA THR A 314 2.34 3.46 4.41
C THR A 314 3.29 3.44 5.59
N THR A 315 3.25 4.45 6.46
CA THR A 315 4.09 4.51 7.65
C THR A 315 3.61 3.53 8.72
N GLY A 316 4.35 2.46 8.93
CA GLY A 316 4.01 1.37 9.85
C GLY A 316 4.48 1.56 11.30
N GLN A 317 5.26 2.62 11.58
CA GLN A 317 5.83 2.90 12.92
C GLN A 317 5.45 4.31 13.37
N SER A 318 4.91 4.43 14.61
CA SER A 318 4.68 5.74 15.26
C SER A 318 6.00 6.34 15.75
N LEU A 319 5.95 7.59 16.24
CA LEU A 319 7.10 8.25 16.87
C LEU A 319 6.98 8.27 18.40
N ASP A 320 5.84 7.87 18.95
CA ASP A 320 5.51 7.84 20.39
C ASP A 320 5.12 6.46 20.92
#